data_6b71f238220a2757283e64726010b0eb
#
_entry.id   6b71f238220a2757283e64726010b0eb
#
_cell.length_a   1.000
_cell.length_b   1.000
_cell.length_c   1.000
_cell.angle_alpha   90.00
_cell.angle_beta   90.00
_cell.angle_gamma   90.00
#
_symmetry.space_group_name_H-M   'P 1'
#
loop_
_entity.id
_entity.type
_entity.pdbx_description
1 polymer ?
#
loop_
_entity_poly.entity_id
_entity_poly.type
_entity_poly.pdbx_seq_one_letter_code
_entity_poly.pdbx_strand_id
1 'polypeptide(L)'
;MKKIKYIVCSLFIATALTGCEDFFDTLPMNEVVLENFWTDKNDVTSVVNSCYESLESEDCLVRMGVWGELRSDNLKGGSNPSDEINQILKENILPSNSMCNWKVFYQTINRCNTVCHYAPQVQAIDPNYTESEMRANIAEVSALRALCYFYLIRTFRDVPYTTQPSIDDAQNYVLPATPFNDVLDSLITDLESIKNDAVRRYYLDDSPNAYQNSSRITRVAIWAILADLYLWRGDWDNCIKYCDLVLDFKRQQYEDMLDRDGLVPDIELFGDIPMILEKPSGNTVYGHSYNEIFGDGNSFESLFELYFESNQRQLNTWVGKYYGGNNNNTIGHLGAPDFLRQDVAIGTNTLFKKIDGRAYASIAMENQSYYPRKFYYEYVTFNTQSVTAESSLAFSGSSRSREDANFIFYRLSDAILMKAEALIQRGTVDTSGVAVDYQR
;
A
#
# COMPACT_ATOMS: atom_id res chain seq x y z
N MET A 1 -13.05 74.73 -38.83
CA MET A 1 -13.85 73.57 -38.73
C MET A 1 -13.13 72.19 -39.14
N LYS A 2 -12.27 72.23 -40.17
CA LYS A 2 -11.53 70.98 -40.54
C LYS A 2 -10.53 70.51 -39.49
N LYS A 3 -9.77 71.40 -38.82
CA LYS A 3 -8.77 71.06 -37.79
C LYS A 3 -9.37 70.48 -36.50
N ILE A 4 -10.62 70.91 -36.14
CA ILE A 4 -11.33 70.40 -34.95
C ILE A 4 -11.79 68.94 -35.18
N LYS A 5 -12.17 68.59 -36.41
CA LYS A 5 -12.54 67.18 -36.77
C LYS A 5 -11.37 66.20 -36.64
N TYR A 6 -10.15 66.63 -36.98
CA TYR A 6 -8.96 65.77 -36.82
C TYR A 6 -8.55 65.62 -35.36
N ILE A 7 -8.72 66.65 -34.53
CA ILE A 7 -8.43 66.56 -33.08
C ILE A 7 -9.44 65.64 -32.38
N VAL A 8 -10.74 65.73 -32.75
CA VAL A 8 -11.76 64.83 -32.19
C VAL A 8 -11.55 63.39 -32.66
N CYS A 9 -11.17 63.13 -33.91
CA CYS A 9 -10.84 61.78 -34.41
C CYS A 9 -9.58 61.24 -33.75
N SER A 10 -8.51 62.03 -33.52
CA SER A 10 -7.33 61.53 -32.84
C SER A 10 -7.55 61.27 -31.35
N LEU A 11 -8.45 62.03 -30.70
CA LEU A 11 -8.85 61.75 -29.31
C LEU A 11 -9.66 60.47 -29.20
N PHE A 12 -10.53 60.16 -30.17
CA PHE A 12 -11.31 58.93 -30.21
C PHE A 12 -10.47 57.69 -30.52
N ILE A 13 -9.43 57.80 -31.31
CA ILE A 13 -8.47 56.75 -31.59
C ILE A 13 -7.56 56.49 -30.37
N ALA A 14 -7.17 57.52 -29.60
CA ALA A 14 -6.38 57.35 -28.39
C ALA A 14 -7.16 56.65 -27.24
N THR A 15 -8.48 56.87 -27.14
CA THR A 15 -9.31 56.19 -26.14
C THR A 15 -9.68 54.75 -26.56
N ALA A 16 -9.59 54.39 -27.84
CA ALA A 16 -9.84 53.02 -28.32
C ALA A 16 -8.62 52.09 -28.12
N LEU A 17 -7.45 52.63 -27.76
CA LEU A 17 -6.23 51.85 -27.49
C LEU A 17 -6.01 51.52 -26.01
N THR A 18 -6.85 52.01 -25.11
CA THR A 18 -6.91 51.54 -23.73
C THR A 18 -7.93 50.40 -23.61
N GLY A 19 -7.70 49.35 -24.35
CA GLY A 19 -8.39 48.08 -24.10
C GLY A 19 -7.95 47.52 -22.76
N CYS A 20 -8.88 47.25 -21.86
CA CYS A 20 -8.60 46.46 -20.67
C CYS A 20 -8.02 45.11 -21.11
N GLU A 21 -6.75 44.85 -20.80
CA GLU A 21 -6.16 43.52 -20.99
C GLU A 21 -6.99 42.44 -20.27
N ASP A 22 -7.60 42.76 -19.13
CA ASP A 22 -8.44 41.90 -18.32
C ASP A 22 -9.77 41.47 -19.00
N PHE A 23 -10.20 42.09 -20.12
CA PHE A 23 -11.46 41.74 -20.79
C PHE A 23 -11.38 40.46 -21.64
N PHE A 24 -10.19 40.08 -22.02
CA PHE A 24 -9.96 38.86 -22.81
C PHE A 24 -9.50 37.69 -21.93
N ASP A 25 -9.14 37.92 -20.67
CA ASP A 25 -8.87 36.86 -19.69
C ASP A 25 -10.19 36.32 -19.12
N THR A 26 -10.99 35.74 -19.98
CA THR A 26 -12.15 34.94 -19.55
C THR A 26 -11.64 33.62 -19.02
N LEU A 27 -11.46 33.54 -17.72
CA LEU A 27 -11.26 32.26 -17.03
C LEU A 27 -12.48 31.36 -17.37
N PRO A 28 -12.25 30.12 -17.79
CA PRO A 28 -13.33 29.16 -18.04
C PRO A 28 -14.18 29.02 -16.78
N MET A 29 -15.47 29.36 -16.83
CA MET A 29 -16.35 29.31 -15.65
C MET A 29 -16.55 27.89 -15.10
N ASN A 30 -16.18 26.85 -15.84
CA ASN A 30 -16.37 25.43 -15.52
C ASN A 30 -15.07 24.66 -15.37
N GLU A 31 -13.90 25.29 -15.46
CA GLU A 31 -12.60 24.64 -15.26
C GLU A 31 -11.87 25.32 -14.11
N VAL A 32 -11.43 24.54 -13.15
CA VAL A 32 -10.58 25.03 -12.06
C VAL A 32 -9.19 25.24 -12.65
N VAL A 33 -8.77 26.51 -12.81
CA VAL A 33 -7.43 26.85 -13.25
C VAL A 33 -6.47 26.53 -12.08
N LEU A 34 -5.40 25.83 -12.36
CA LEU A 34 -4.43 25.36 -11.35
C LEU A 34 -3.94 26.50 -10.42
N GLU A 35 -3.76 27.70 -10.97
CA GLU A 35 -3.34 28.91 -10.23
C GLU A 35 -4.36 29.37 -9.19
N ASN A 36 -5.65 29.11 -9.41
CA ASN A 36 -6.75 29.53 -8.52
C ASN A 36 -7.26 28.39 -7.63
N PHE A 37 -6.71 27.19 -7.75
CA PHE A 37 -7.15 26.02 -7.01
C PHE A 37 -6.61 26.01 -5.56
N TRP A 38 -5.36 26.41 -5.37
CA TRP A 38 -4.65 26.26 -4.10
C TRP A 38 -4.91 27.44 -3.16
N THR A 39 -6.05 27.48 -2.49
CA THR A 39 -6.51 28.61 -1.68
C THR A 39 -6.54 28.35 -0.18
N ASP A 40 -6.84 27.12 0.24
CA ASP A 40 -6.93 26.75 1.64
C ASP A 40 -6.47 25.30 1.90
N LYS A 41 -6.44 24.89 3.17
CA LYS A 41 -6.03 23.54 3.58
C LYS A 41 -6.93 22.42 3.05
N ASN A 42 -8.18 22.72 2.69
CA ASN A 42 -9.08 21.69 2.17
C ASN A 42 -8.69 21.32 0.75
N ASP A 43 -8.16 22.27 -0.02
CA ASP A 43 -7.61 22.00 -1.35
C ASP A 43 -6.41 21.07 -1.26
N VAL A 44 -5.49 21.32 -0.32
CA VAL A 44 -4.35 20.42 -0.05
C VAL A 44 -4.84 19.03 0.35
N THR A 45 -5.78 18.96 1.29
CA THR A 45 -6.36 17.68 1.75
C THR A 45 -7.03 16.92 0.60
N SER A 46 -7.72 17.62 -0.29
CA SER A 46 -8.38 17.01 -1.46
C SER A 46 -7.37 16.36 -2.39
N VAL A 47 -6.22 17.02 -2.65
CA VAL A 47 -5.18 16.43 -3.50
C VAL A 47 -4.43 15.32 -2.76
N VAL A 48 -4.19 15.42 -1.46
CA VAL A 48 -3.67 14.31 -0.65
C VAL A 48 -4.58 13.07 -0.79
N ASN A 49 -5.88 13.24 -0.63
CA ASN A 49 -6.84 12.14 -0.80
C ASN A 49 -6.82 11.58 -2.23
N SER A 50 -6.63 12.42 -3.24
CA SER A 50 -6.52 11.97 -4.64
C SER A 50 -5.26 11.11 -4.90
N CYS A 51 -4.21 11.24 -4.07
CA CYS A 51 -3.05 10.35 -4.14
C CYS A 51 -3.44 8.91 -3.73
N TYR A 52 -4.24 8.76 -2.67
CA TYR A 52 -4.77 7.45 -2.26
C TYR A 52 -5.73 6.89 -3.30
N GLU A 53 -6.69 7.68 -3.77
CA GLU A 53 -7.63 7.28 -4.84
C GLU A 53 -6.89 6.77 -6.09
N SER A 54 -5.76 7.38 -6.42
CA SER A 54 -4.92 6.93 -7.52
C SER A 54 -4.29 5.55 -7.27
N LEU A 55 -3.86 5.27 -6.03
CA LEU A 55 -3.35 3.94 -5.63
C LEU A 55 -4.47 2.89 -5.61
N GLU A 56 -5.67 3.27 -5.22
CA GLU A 56 -6.87 2.41 -5.18
C GLU A 56 -7.46 2.16 -6.57
N SER A 57 -6.99 2.85 -7.61
CA SER A 57 -7.46 2.60 -8.98
C SER A 57 -7.16 1.17 -9.42
N GLU A 58 -8.06 0.57 -10.20
CA GLU A 58 -7.87 -0.79 -10.74
C GLU A 58 -6.51 -0.97 -11.41
N ASP A 59 -6.11 0.00 -12.23
CA ASP A 59 -4.84 -0.01 -12.94
C ASP A 59 -3.62 -0.09 -12.01
N CYS A 60 -3.67 0.61 -10.86
CA CYS A 60 -2.60 0.59 -9.88
C CYS A 60 -2.63 -0.68 -9.04
N LEU A 61 -3.79 -1.05 -8.49
CA LEU A 61 -3.98 -2.25 -7.66
C LEU A 61 -3.54 -3.52 -8.38
N VAL A 62 -4.00 -3.70 -9.62
CA VAL A 62 -3.64 -4.87 -10.41
C VAL A 62 -2.14 -4.92 -10.67
N ARG A 63 -1.49 -3.79 -10.99
CA ARG A 63 -0.03 -3.78 -11.18
C ARG A 63 0.72 -4.04 -9.90
N MET A 64 0.33 -3.44 -8.78
CA MET A 64 0.96 -3.71 -7.48
C MET A 64 0.87 -5.19 -7.12
N GLY A 65 -0.29 -5.80 -7.30
CA GLY A 65 -0.49 -7.22 -7.05
C GLY A 65 0.31 -8.11 -8.03
N VAL A 66 0.25 -7.82 -9.33
CA VAL A 66 0.98 -8.58 -10.35
C VAL A 66 2.49 -8.47 -10.16
N TRP A 67 3.01 -7.27 -9.94
CA TRP A 67 4.46 -7.06 -9.78
C TRP A 67 5.01 -7.61 -8.46
N GLY A 68 4.19 -7.59 -7.40
CA GLY A 68 4.59 -8.05 -6.07
C GLY A 68 4.41 -9.54 -5.84
N GLU A 69 3.34 -10.16 -6.35
CA GLU A 69 2.97 -11.52 -5.95
C GLU A 69 3.13 -12.59 -7.05
N LEU A 70 3.03 -12.24 -8.34
CA LEU A 70 2.99 -13.26 -9.40
C LEU A 70 4.34 -13.87 -9.79
N ARG A 71 5.45 -13.30 -9.35
CA ARG A 71 6.80 -13.75 -9.71
C ARG A 71 7.36 -14.76 -8.71
N SER A 72 6.53 -15.69 -8.31
CA SER A 72 6.83 -16.70 -7.28
C SER A 72 6.43 -18.09 -7.79
N ASP A 73 7.20 -19.11 -7.44
CA ASP A 73 6.90 -20.52 -7.71
C ASP A 73 5.64 -21.03 -6.97
N ASN A 74 5.13 -20.23 -6.04
CA ASN A 74 3.93 -20.56 -5.27
C ASN A 74 2.62 -20.33 -6.02
N LEU A 75 2.68 -19.79 -7.24
CA LEU A 75 1.52 -19.50 -8.07
C LEU A 75 1.69 -20.08 -9.49
N LYS A 76 0.57 -20.49 -10.08
CA LYS A 76 0.46 -20.86 -11.50
C LYS A 76 -0.77 -20.19 -12.11
N GLY A 77 -0.96 -20.32 -13.42
CA GLY A 77 -2.20 -19.94 -14.09
C GLY A 77 -3.40 -20.72 -13.52
N GLY A 78 -4.48 -20.01 -13.24
CA GLY A 78 -5.74 -20.57 -12.75
C GLY A 78 -6.60 -21.15 -13.87
N SER A 79 -7.92 -21.08 -13.70
CA SER A 79 -8.89 -21.64 -14.65
C SER A 79 -8.98 -20.82 -15.94
N ASN A 80 -8.73 -19.49 -15.85
CA ASN A 80 -8.85 -18.58 -16.98
C ASN A 80 -7.75 -17.48 -16.94
N PRO A 81 -6.47 -17.86 -17.02
CA PRO A 81 -5.39 -16.89 -17.04
C PRO A 81 -5.36 -16.17 -18.38
N SER A 82 -5.18 -14.85 -18.39
CA SER A 82 -4.93 -14.12 -19.62
C SER A 82 -3.54 -14.47 -20.19
N ASP A 83 -3.32 -14.25 -21.49
CA ASP A 83 -2.02 -14.45 -22.11
C ASP A 83 -0.93 -13.60 -21.47
N GLU A 84 -1.25 -12.38 -21.03
CA GLU A 84 -0.35 -11.47 -20.34
C GLU A 84 0.09 -12.00 -18.96
N ILE A 85 -0.85 -12.56 -18.20
CA ILE A 85 -0.56 -13.21 -16.92
C ILE A 85 0.28 -14.47 -17.13
N ASN A 86 -0.03 -15.27 -18.15
CA ASN A 86 0.76 -16.44 -18.51
C ASN A 86 2.21 -16.10 -18.91
N GLN A 87 2.42 -14.96 -19.58
CA GLN A 87 3.77 -14.47 -19.90
C GLN A 87 4.56 -14.15 -18.62
N ILE A 88 3.93 -13.53 -17.64
CA ILE A 88 4.55 -13.16 -16.36
C ILE A 88 4.88 -14.42 -15.54
N LEU A 89 3.91 -15.32 -15.37
CA LEU A 89 4.11 -16.58 -14.63
C LEU A 89 5.17 -17.51 -15.27
N LYS A 90 5.40 -17.38 -16.55
CA LYS A 90 6.43 -18.14 -17.29
C LYS A 90 7.75 -17.37 -17.46
N GLU A 91 7.86 -16.20 -16.84
CA GLU A 91 9.03 -15.31 -16.97
C GLU A 91 9.40 -14.95 -18.43
N ASN A 92 8.40 -14.95 -19.32
CA ASN A 92 8.55 -14.62 -20.75
C ASN A 92 7.75 -13.36 -21.09
N ILE A 93 8.12 -12.24 -20.44
CA ILE A 93 7.40 -10.97 -20.51
C ILE A 93 7.79 -10.22 -21.78
N LEU A 94 6.81 -9.98 -22.66
CA LEU A 94 7.03 -9.18 -23.86
C LEU A 94 6.89 -7.68 -23.56
N PRO A 95 7.61 -6.81 -24.27
CA PRO A 95 7.48 -5.35 -24.10
C PRO A 95 6.06 -4.82 -24.37
N SER A 96 5.26 -5.54 -25.15
CA SER A 96 3.86 -5.22 -25.44
C SER A 96 2.89 -5.65 -24.35
N ASN A 97 3.35 -6.35 -23.30
CA ASN A 97 2.50 -6.75 -22.18
C ASN A 97 1.99 -5.49 -21.44
N SER A 98 0.67 -5.39 -21.26
CA SER A 98 0.05 -4.20 -20.64
C SER A 98 0.52 -3.95 -19.21
N MET A 99 0.99 -4.99 -18.51
CA MET A 99 1.55 -4.86 -17.16
C MET A 99 2.93 -4.14 -17.16
N CYS A 100 3.58 -3.98 -18.32
CA CYS A 100 4.81 -3.18 -18.45
C CYS A 100 4.54 -1.66 -18.49
N ASN A 101 3.29 -1.22 -18.38
CA ASN A 101 2.92 0.18 -18.38
C ASN A 101 2.96 0.75 -16.95
N TRP A 102 3.78 1.74 -16.73
CA TRP A 102 3.97 2.43 -15.42
C TRP A 102 3.26 3.77 -15.29
N LYS A 103 2.44 4.16 -16.28
CA LYS A 103 1.80 5.47 -16.35
C LYS A 103 1.08 5.88 -15.06
N VAL A 104 0.31 4.97 -14.47
CA VAL A 104 -0.49 5.26 -13.26
C VAL A 104 0.39 5.61 -12.07
N PHE A 105 1.57 4.98 -11.92
CA PHE A 105 2.52 5.31 -10.85
C PHE A 105 3.07 6.73 -11.01
N TYR A 106 3.44 7.14 -12.21
CA TYR A 106 3.90 8.51 -12.46
C TYR A 106 2.78 9.54 -12.30
N GLN A 107 1.53 9.18 -12.58
CA GLN A 107 0.39 10.05 -12.26
C GLN A 107 0.25 10.26 -10.75
N THR A 108 0.39 9.21 -9.95
CA THR A 108 0.38 9.31 -8.48
C THR A 108 1.58 10.11 -7.98
N ILE A 109 2.79 9.83 -8.49
CA ILE A 109 4.01 10.59 -8.18
C ILE A 109 3.83 12.07 -8.46
N ASN A 110 3.23 12.41 -9.61
CA ASN A 110 2.96 13.81 -9.96
C ASN A 110 2.01 14.49 -8.97
N ARG A 111 0.93 13.82 -8.57
CA ARG A 111 0.01 14.35 -7.53
C ARG A 111 0.76 14.59 -6.21
N CYS A 112 1.59 13.65 -5.78
CA CYS A 112 2.42 13.82 -4.58
C CYS A 112 3.37 15.02 -4.71
N ASN A 113 4.05 15.16 -5.86
CA ASN A 113 4.94 16.28 -6.13
C ASN A 113 4.18 17.62 -6.13
N THR A 114 2.96 17.62 -6.66
CA THR A 114 2.10 18.82 -6.70
C THR A 114 1.73 19.28 -5.28
N VAL A 115 1.37 18.34 -4.38
CA VAL A 115 1.15 18.67 -2.96
C VAL A 115 2.42 19.26 -2.32
N CYS A 116 3.56 18.59 -2.50
CA CYS A 116 4.84 19.08 -1.94
C CYS A 116 5.19 20.52 -2.41
N HIS A 117 4.81 20.84 -3.65
CA HIS A 117 5.07 22.16 -4.24
C HIS A 117 4.13 23.25 -3.72
N TYR A 118 2.82 22.96 -3.64
CA TYR A 118 1.82 23.99 -3.31
C TYR A 118 1.48 24.08 -1.82
N ALA A 119 1.63 23.03 -1.02
CA ALA A 119 1.29 23.05 0.40
C ALA A 119 1.99 24.19 1.18
N PRO A 120 3.29 24.50 0.96
CA PRO A 120 3.93 25.66 1.59
C PRO A 120 3.35 27.01 1.17
N GLN A 121 2.87 27.12 -0.08
CA GLN A 121 2.26 28.34 -0.59
C GLN A 121 0.87 28.56 0.04
N VAL A 122 0.08 27.49 0.16
CA VAL A 122 -1.22 27.52 0.85
C VAL A 122 -1.03 27.85 2.33
N GLN A 123 -0.01 27.28 3.00
CA GLN A 123 0.29 27.57 4.40
C GLN A 123 0.61 29.04 4.63
N ALA A 124 1.23 29.72 3.66
CA ALA A 124 1.54 31.14 3.75
C ALA A 124 0.31 32.06 3.63
N ILE A 125 -0.81 31.59 3.06
CA ILE A 125 -2.02 32.40 2.82
C ILE A 125 -3.21 31.97 3.67
N ASP A 126 -3.31 30.69 4.10
CA ASP A 126 -4.38 30.19 4.97
C ASP A 126 -3.95 30.17 6.44
N PRO A 127 -4.48 31.08 7.29
CA PRO A 127 -4.13 31.12 8.71
C PRO A 127 -4.61 29.88 9.50
N ASN A 128 -5.52 29.09 8.95
CA ASN A 128 -6.01 27.85 9.57
C ASN A 128 -5.17 26.64 9.19
N TYR A 129 -4.23 26.75 8.28
CA TYR A 129 -3.32 25.71 7.88
C TYR A 129 -1.99 25.87 8.60
N THR A 130 -1.80 25.10 9.67
CA THR A 130 -0.60 25.23 10.51
C THR A 130 0.64 24.63 9.83
N GLU A 131 1.83 25.11 10.20
CA GLU A 131 3.09 24.54 9.71
C GLU A 131 3.20 23.04 10.04
N SER A 132 2.70 22.60 11.19
CA SER A 132 2.69 21.19 11.58
C SER A 132 1.79 20.34 10.67
N GLU A 133 0.60 20.85 10.32
CA GLU A 133 -0.31 20.16 9.38
C GLU A 133 0.31 20.10 7.97
N MET A 134 0.91 21.20 7.50
CA MET A 134 1.60 21.23 6.22
C MET A 134 2.75 20.19 6.17
N ARG A 135 3.61 20.16 7.18
CA ARG A 135 4.70 19.18 7.26
C ARG A 135 4.18 17.74 7.31
N ALA A 136 3.09 17.49 8.03
CA ALA A 136 2.46 16.17 8.09
C ALA A 136 1.93 15.74 6.72
N ASN A 137 1.25 16.62 5.98
CA ASN A 137 0.78 16.33 4.63
C ASN A 137 1.93 16.08 3.65
N ILE A 138 3.02 16.87 3.72
CA ILE A 138 4.22 16.64 2.91
C ILE A 138 4.85 15.28 3.24
N ALA A 139 4.95 14.92 4.53
CA ALA A 139 5.49 13.63 4.95
C ALA A 139 4.63 12.47 4.42
N GLU A 140 3.32 12.61 4.49
CA GLU A 140 2.36 11.63 4.01
C GLU A 140 2.51 11.38 2.50
N VAL A 141 2.46 12.42 1.68
CA VAL A 141 2.57 12.25 0.22
C VAL A 141 3.98 11.87 -0.23
N SER A 142 5.02 12.29 0.48
CA SER A 142 6.39 11.86 0.19
C SER A 142 6.57 10.36 0.43
N ALA A 143 5.92 9.80 1.45
CA ALA A 143 5.93 8.36 1.68
C ALA A 143 5.15 7.59 0.60
N LEU A 144 3.99 8.09 0.15
CA LEU A 144 3.26 7.50 -0.98
C LEU A 144 4.09 7.56 -2.28
N ARG A 145 4.76 8.69 -2.54
CA ARG A 145 5.70 8.84 -3.66
C ARG A 145 6.84 7.82 -3.58
N ALA A 146 7.42 7.66 -2.39
CA ALA A 146 8.50 6.69 -2.18
C ALA A 146 8.02 5.26 -2.44
N LEU A 147 6.83 4.87 -2.00
CA LEU A 147 6.23 3.57 -2.33
C LEU A 147 6.07 3.38 -3.84
N CYS A 148 5.54 4.37 -4.56
CA CYS A 148 5.41 4.31 -6.01
C CYS A 148 6.76 4.06 -6.70
N TYR A 149 7.78 4.83 -6.34
CA TYR A 149 9.14 4.63 -6.88
C TYR A 149 9.72 3.28 -6.49
N PHE A 150 9.46 2.82 -5.26
CA PHE A 150 9.96 1.53 -4.79
C PHE A 150 9.36 0.35 -5.58
N TYR A 151 8.06 0.41 -5.93
CA TYR A 151 7.46 -0.53 -6.87
C TYR A 151 8.12 -0.45 -8.26
N LEU A 152 8.35 0.77 -8.76
CA LEU A 152 8.95 0.98 -10.08
C LEU A 152 10.38 0.41 -10.16
N ILE A 153 11.25 0.73 -9.20
CA ILE A 153 12.65 0.27 -9.23
C ILE A 153 12.78 -1.24 -9.01
N ARG A 154 11.92 -1.85 -8.18
CA ARG A 154 11.89 -3.31 -8.00
C ARG A 154 11.41 -4.06 -9.25
N THR A 155 10.60 -3.41 -10.08
CA THR A 155 10.02 -4.01 -11.29
C THR A 155 10.88 -3.74 -12.53
N PHE A 156 11.35 -2.51 -12.73
CA PHE A 156 12.00 -2.04 -13.95
C PHE A 156 13.48 -1.70 -13.76
N ARG A 157 14.01 -1.72 -12.56
CA ARG A 157 15.35 -1.39 -12.14
C ARG A 157 15.66 0.10 -12.27
N ASP A 158 16.02 0.58 -13.45
CA ASP A 158 16.41 1.97 -13.71
C ASP A 158 15.20 2.71 -14.28
N VAL A 159 14.80 3.83 -13.65
CA VAL A 159 13.58 4.55 -13.99
C VAL A 159 13.81 6.06 -13.97
N PRO A 160 13.05 6.86 -14.73
CA PRO A 160 13.08 8.32 -14.57
C PRO A 160 12.72 8.74 -13.16
N TYR A 161 13.57 9.52 -12.49
CA TYR A 161 13.33 10.01 -11.15
C TYR A 161 13.15 11.52 -11.14
N THR A 162 12.07 12.01 -10.52
CA THR A 162 11.79 13.44 -10.32
C THR A 162 10.94 13.68 -9.09
N THR A 163 11.24 14.76 -8.38
CA THR A 163 10.44 15.31 -7.29
C THR A 163 9.75 16.62 -7.69
N GLN A 164 9.90 17.03 -8.95
CA GLN A 164 9.26 18.23 -9.49
C GLN A 164 7.89 17.88 -10.06
N PRO A 165 6.85 18.68 -9.78
CA PRO A 165 5.54 18.47 -10.38
C PRO A 165 5.55 18.84 -11.87
N SER A 166 4.76 18.12 -12.66
CA SER A 166 4.46 18.47 -14.04
C SER A 166 3.22 19.36 -14.07
N ILE A 167 3.42 20.66 -14.09
CA ILE A 167 2.37 21.69 -13.98
C ILE A 167 2.36 22.71 -15.15
N ASP A 168 3.36 22.65 -16.01
CA ASP A 168 3.54 23.60 -17.12
C ASP A 168 3.91 22.85 -18.40
N ASP A 169 3.23 23.11 -19.50
CA ASP A 169 3.49 22.53 -20.82
C ASP A 169 4.88 22.88 -21.39
N ALA A 170 5.54 23.91 -20.88
CA ALA A 170 6.90 24.30 -21.24
C ALA A 170 7.98 23.44 -20.59
N GLN A 171 7.64 22.59 -19.61
CA GLN A 171 8.59 21.72 -18.92
C GLN A 171 9.13 20.60 -19.85
N ASN A 172 10.38 20.21 -19.61
CA ASN A 172 10.94 19.04 -20.28
C ASN A 172 10.47 17.75 -19.62
N TYR A 173 9.57 17.02 -20.30
CA TYR A 173 9.04 15.74 -19.84
C TYR A 173 9.89 14.53 -20.22
N VAL A 174 10.96 14.72 -20.99
CA VAL A 174 11.88 13.65 -21.36
C VAL A 174 13.01 13.58 -20.34
N LEU A 175 12.85 12.67 -19.38
CA LEU A 175 13.84 12.44 -18.33
C LEU A 175 14.61 11.15 -18.62
N PRO A 176 15.96 11.13 -18.45
CA PRO A 176 16.74 9.91 -18.52
C PRO A 176 16.38 8.97 -17.36
N ALA A 177 16.63 7.68 -17.55
CA ALA A 177 16.54 6.72 -16.45
C ALA A 177 17.65 7.00 -15.43
N THR A 178 17.28 7.00 -14.16
CA THR A 178 18.18 7.10 -13.01
C THR A 178 18.50 5.68 -12.52
N PRO A 179 19.75 5.35 -12.21
CA PRO A 179 20.12 4.03 -11.73
C PRO A 179 19.40 3.63 -10.45
N PHE A 180 19.11 2.33 -10.31
CA PHE A 180 18.38 1.75 -9.16
C PHE A 180 18.89 2.25 -7.81
N ASN A 181 20.22 2.16 -7.58
CA ASN A 181 20.78 2.55 -6.28
C ASN A 181 20.67 4.06 -6.01
N ASP A 182 20.75 4.89 -7.04
CA ASP A 182 20.65 6.35 -6.90
C ASP A 182 19.20 6.76 -6.55
N VAL A 183 18.21 6.08 -7.14
CA VAL A 183 16.80 6.27 -6.75
C VAL A 183 16.60 5.79 -5.31
N LEU A 184 17.08 4.58 -4.97
CA LEU A 184 16.93 4.01 -3.63
C LEU A 184 17.54 4.92 -2.55
N ASP A 185 18.76 5.43 -2.76
CA ASP A 185 19.43 6.37 -1.85
C ASP A 185 18.66 7.70 -1.73
N SER A 186 18.05 8.16 -2.83
CA SER A 186 17.20 9.36 -2.82
C SER A 186 15.93 9.14 -1.99
N LEU A 187 15.27 7.98 -2.14
CA LEU A 187 14.08 7.64 -1.35
C LEU A 187 14.38 7.56 0.16
N ILE A 188 15.50 6.93 0.51
CA ILE A 188 15.96 6.85 1.90
C ILE A 188 16.20 8.26 2.45
N THR A 189 16.95 9.08 1.73
CA THR A 189 17.28 10.46 2.15
C THR A 189 16.01 11.30 2.35
N ASP A 190 15.07 11.19 1.42
CA ASP A 190 13.80 11.93 1.46
C ASP A 190 13.01 11.53 2.72
N LEU A 191 12.78 10.23 2.93
CA LEU A 191 12.01 9.74 4.08
C LEU A 191 12.72 9.99 5.43
N GLU A 192 14.04 9.88 5.49
CA GLU A 192 14.81 10.21 6.69
C GLU A 192 14.60 11.68 7.12
N SER A 193 14.47 12.58 6.15
CA SER A 193 14.28 14.01 6.42
C SER A 193 12.91 14.35 7.01
N ILE A 194 11.86 13.58 6.66
CA ILE A 194 10.45 13.90 6.99
C ILE A 194 9.81 12.93 8.00
N LYS A 195 10.45 11.82 8.37
CA LYS A 195 9.86 10.75 9.19
C LYS A 195 9.26 11.23 10.52
N ASN A 196 9.79 12.31 11.09
CA ASN A 196 9.32 12.85 12.36
C ASN A 196 8.15 13.83 12.19
N ASP A 197 7.91 14.33 10.98
CA ASP A 197 6.82 15.24 10.66
C ASP A 197 5.49 14.50 10.45
N ALA A 198 5.55 13.21 10.10
CA ALA A 198 4.36 12.38 9.94
C ALA A 198 3.57 12.23 11.24
N VAL A 199 2.25 12.15 11.10
CA VAL A 199 1.33 11.91 12.20
C VAL A 199 1.69 10.58 12.89
N ARG A 200 1.73 10.57 14.22
CA ARG A 200 1.98 9.33 14.97
C ARG A 200 0.76 8.42 14.94
N ARG A 201 -0.43 9.00 15.13
CA ARG A 201 -1.74 8.33 15.15
C ARG A 201 -2.81 9.35 14.84
N TYR A 202 -3.74 9.03 13.96
CA TYR A 202 -4.86 9.92 13.61
C TYR A 202 -5.96 9.89 14.67
N TYR A 203 -6.28 8.70 15.18
CA TYR A 203 -7.37 8.49 16.14
C TYR A 203 -6.94 7.55 17.27
N LEU A 204 -7.66 7.60 18.37
CA LEU A 204 -7.57 6.59 19.42
C LEU A 204 -8.14 5.25 18.92
N ASP A 205 -7.70 4.13 19.49
CA ASP A 205 -8.03 2.79 18.98
C ASP A 205 -9.51 2.42 19.12
N ASP A 206 -10.26 3.06 20.03
CA ASP A 206 -11.70 2.91 20.22
C ASP A 206 -12.56 3.83 19.33
N SER A 207 -11.94 4.69 18.54
CA SER A 207 -12.65 5.57 17.61
C SER A 207 -13.24 4.79 16.43
N PRO A 208 -14.44 5.12 15.95
CA PRO A 208 -14.99 4.58 14.71
C PRO A 208 -14.10 4.85 13.47
N ASN A 209 -13.21 5.85 13.57
CA ASN A 209 -12.29 6.23 12.51
C ASN A 209 -10.86 5.68 12.75
N ALA A 210 -10.68 4.76 13.70
CA ALA A 210 -9.36 4.19 14.03
C ALA A 210 -8.71 3.47 12.83
N TYR A 211 -9.51 3.00 11.87
CA TYR A 211 -9.00 2.43 10.61
C TYR A 211 -8.02 3.35 9.89
N GLN A 212 -8.14 4.67 10.05
CA GLN A 212 -7.23 5.64 9.46
C GLN A 212 -5.80 5.57 10.02
N ASN A 213 -5.59 4.92 11.16
CA ASN A 213 -4.26 4.71 11.72
C ASN A 213 -3.40 3.76 10.88
N SER A 214 -4.02 2.90 10.09
CA SER A 214 -3.34 1.98 9.17
C SER A 214 -3.68 2.23 7.70
N SER A 215 -4.79 2.93 7.39
CA SER A 215 -5.16 3.24 6.00
C SER A 215 -4.61 4.60 5.50
N ARG A 216 -3.96 5.35 6.37
CA ARG A 216 -3.19 6.53 6.00
C ARG A 216 -1.74 6.38 6.45
N ILE A 217 -0.85 7.09 5.77
CA ILE A 217 0.56 7.10 6.16
C ILE A 217 0.70 7.73 7.55
N THR A 218 1.26 6.94 8.45
CA THR A 218 1.66 7.36 9.80
C THR A 218 3.16 7.22 9.95
N ARG A 219 3.69 7.67 11.08
CA ARG A 219 5.12 7.51 11.39
C ARG A 219 5.56 6.05 11.37
N VAL A 220 4.73 5.13 11.87
CA VAL A 220 5.06 3.70 11.86
C VAL A 220 5.07 3.12 10.44
N ALA A 221 4.19 3.60 9.56
CA ALA A 221 4.22 3.23 8.15
C ALA A 221 5.52 3.67 7.47
N ILE A 222 5.99 4.90 7.74
CA ILE A 222 7.27 5.40 7.21
C ILE A 222 8.45 4.55 7.75
N TRP A 223 8.42 4.14 9.01
CA TRP A 223 9.45 3.26 9.55
C TRP A 223 9.47 1.88 8.87
N ALA A 224 8.30 1.32 8.57
CA ALA A 224 8.21 0.06 7.82
C ALA A 224 8.77 0.21 6.39
N ILE A 225 8.44 1.30 5.70
CA ILE A 225 8.99 1.61 4.37
C ILE A 225 10.52 1.78 4.44
N LEU A 226 11.03 2.54 5.42
CA LEU A 226 12.47 2.72 5.60
C LEU A 226 13.18 1.40 5.91
N ALA A 227 12.60 0.52 6.72
CA ALA A 227 13.15 -0.81 6.99
C ALA A 227 13.33 -1.61 5.69
N ASP A 228 12.32 -1.61 4.81
CA ASP A 228 12.36 -2.32 3.53
C ASP A 228 13.38 -1.69 2.57
N LEU A 229 13.42 -0.35 2.46
CA LEU A 229 14.40 0.35 1.64
C LEU A 229 15.84 0.06 2.09
N TYR A 230 16.12 0.05 3.40
CA TYR A 230 17.43 -0.28 3.94
C TYR A 230 17.78 -1.76 3.73
N LEU A 231 16.80 -2.66 3.81
CA LEU A 231 16.97 -4.07 3.48
C LEU A 231 17.45 -4.24 2.03
N TRP A 232 16.78 -3.59 1.08
CA TRP A 232 17.16 -3.59 -0.34
C TRP A 232 18.49 -2.90 -0.61
N ARG A 233 18.84 -1.92 0.21
CA ARG A 233 20.16 -1.24 0.14
C ARG A 233 21.30 -2.11 0.65
N GLY A 234 21.00 -3.12 1.46
CA GLY A 234 21.99 -3.94 2.16
C GLY A 234 22.55 -3.24 3.41
N ASP A 235 21.86 -2.23 3.92
CA ASP A 235 22.18 -1.57 5.18
C ASP A 235 21.40 -2.24 6.33
N TRP A 236 21.96 -3.38 6.77
CA TRP A 236 21.31 -4.25 7.74
C TRP A 236 21.08 -3.57 9.10
N ASP A 237 22.03 -2.73 9.54
CA ASP A 237 21.93 -2.06 10.84
C ASP A 237 20.77 -1.05 10.87
N ASN A 238 20.61 -0.25 9.83
CA ASN A 238 19.48 0.66 9.73
C ASN A 238 18.15 -0.09 9.51
N CYS A 239 18.14 -1.19 8.74
CA CYS A 239 16.96 -2.05 8.63
C CYS A 239 16.50 -2.55 10.01
N ILE A 240 17.41 -3.15 10.79
CA ILE A 240 17.11 -3.64 12.14
C ILE A 240 16.59 -2.52 13.03
N LYS A 241 17.26 -1.36 13.03
CA LYS A 241 16.83 -0.18 13.79
C LYS A 241 15.38 0.24 13.50
N TYR A 242 14.98 0.29 12.22
CA TYR A 242 13.62 0.67 11.87
C TYR A 242 12.59 -0.42 12.17
N CYS A 243 12.96 -1.70 12.04
CA CYS A 243 12.14 -2.80 12.52
C CYS A 243 11.93 -2.72 14.05
N ASP A 244 12.98 -2.41 14.82
CA ASP A 244 12.88 -2.24 16.27
C ASP A 244 11.92 -1.09 16.64
N LEU A 245 11.98 0.05 15.94
CA LEU A 245 11.03 1.15 16.15
C LEU A 245 9.58 0.74 15.88
N VAL A 246 9.34 -0.10 14.86
CA VAL A 246 7.99 -0.65 14.59
C VAL A 246 7.55 -1.57 15.73
N LEU A 247 8.42 -2.48 16.19
CA LEU A 247 8.12 -3.40 17.27
C LEU A 247 7.87 -2.65 18.59
N ASP A 248 8.70 -1.66 18.92
CA ASP A 248 8.52 -0.82 20.12
C ASP A 248 7.20 -0.02 20.06
N PHE A 249 6.84 0.49 18.88
CA PHE A 249 5.54 1.17 18.71
C PHE A 249 4.38 0.22 18.99
N LYS A 250 4.43 -1.03 18.52
CA LYS A 250 3.37 -2.02 18.77
C LYS A 250 3.32 -2.47 20.22
N ARG A 251 4.48 -2.61 20.89
CA ARG A 251 4.52 -2.85 22.34
C ARG A 251 3.86 -1.72 23.12
N GLN A 252 4.21 -0.48 22.79
CA GLN A 252 3.61 0.68 23.45
C GLN A 252 2.09 0.76 23.19
N GLN A 253 1.65 0.47 21.95
CA GLN A 253 0.23 0.41 21.61
C GLN A 253 -0.51 -0.63 22.46
N TYR A 254 0.07 -1.80 22.64
CA TYR A 254 -0.49 -2.86 23.48
C TYR A 254 -0.55 -2.47 24.96
N GLU A 255 0.52 -1.84 25.48
CA GLU A 255 0.54 -1.32 26.85
C GLU A 255 -0.51 -0.23 27.07
N ASP A 256 -0.64 0.72 26.13
CA ASP A 256 -1.66 1.77 26.16
C ASP A 256 -3.09 1.17 26.18
N MET A 257 -3.33 0.07 25.44
CA MET A 257 -4.61 -0.66 25.45
C MET A 257 -4.84 -1.37 26.79
N LEU A 258 -3.82 -2.03 27.35
CA LEU A 258 -3.92 -2.67 28.66
C LEU A 258 -4.22 -1.67 29.78
N ASP A 259 -3.55 -0.52 29.78
CA ASP A 259 -3.76 0.54 30.77
C ASP A 259 -5.18 1.13 30.69
N ARG A 260 -5.72 1.23 29.48
CA ARG A 260 -7.08 1.74 29.27
C ARG A 260 -8.16 0.72 29.63
N ASP A 261 -8.02 -0.51 29.12
CA ASP A 261 -9.08 -1.51 29.09
C ASP A 261 -8.89 -2.60 30.18
N GLY A 262 -7.71 -2.68 30.78
CA GLY A 262 -7.36 -3.68 31.80
C GLY A 262 -7.12 -5.09 31.26
N LEU A 263 -7.62 -5.41 30.08
CA LEU A 263 -7.47 -6.69 29.39
C LEU A 263 -7.62 -6.50 27.88
N VAL A 264 -6.69 -7.06 27.11
CA VAL A 264 -6.77 -7.10 25.64
C VAL A 264 -6.89 -8.56 25.20
N PRO A 265 -8.11 -9.12 25.15
CA PRO A 265 -8.31 -10.57 25.05
C PRO A 265 -7.92 -11.15 23.70
N ASP A 266 -7.75 -10.34 22.66
CA ASP A 266 -7.49 -10.77 21.29
C ASP A 266 -6.01 -10.65 20.88
N ILE A 267 -5.16 -10.22 21.82
CA ILE A 267 -3.71 -10.06 21.59
C ILE A 267 -2.94 -10.86 22.63
N GLU A 268 -1.92 -11.59 22.19
CA GLU A 268 -1.00 -12.35 23.03
C GLU A 268 0.44 -11.94 22.77
N LEU A 269 1.29 -12.05 23.79
CA LEU A 269 2.73 -11.81 23.67
C LEU A 269 3.45 -13.08 23.22
N PHE A 270 4.11 -13.03 22.07
CA PHE A 270 5.10 -14.00 21.63
C PHE A 270 6.50 -13.48 22.01
N GLY A 271 7.02 -13.95 23.14
CA GLY A 271 8.15 -13.28 23.80
C GLY A 271 7.71 -11.91 24.32
N ASP A 272 8.19 -10.85 23.69
CA ASP A 272 7.83 -9.45 23.99
C ASP A 272 7.06 -8.77 22.85
N ILE A 273 6.68 -9.53 21.81
CA ILE A 273 5.98 -9.01 20.62
C ILE A 273 4.48 -9.29 20.74
N PRO A 274 3.63 -8.26 20.81
CA PRO A 274 2.18 -8.44 20.81
C PRO A 274 1.68 -8.80 19.41
N MET A 275 0.95 -9.90 19.30
CA MET A 275 0.37 -10.38 18.05
C MET A 275 -1.09 -10.80 18.26
N ILE A 276 -1.88 -10.82 17.20
CA ILE A 276 -3.26 -11.30 17.27
C ILE A 276 -3.27 -12.78 17.64
N LEU A 277 -3.98 -13.09 18.74
CA LEU A 277 -4.11 -14.44 19.23
C LEU A 277 -5.01 -15.27 18.35
N GLU A 278 -4.51 -16.42 17.93
CA GLU A 278 -5.35 -17.46 17.33
C GLU A 278 -6.06 -18.24 18.45
N LYS A 279 -7.33 -17.92 18.67
CA LYS A 279 -8.11 -18.48 19.79
C LYS A 279 -8.76 -19.81 19.44
N PRO A 280 -8.47 -20.89 20.17
CA PRO A 280 -9.38 -22.02 20.23
C PRO A 280 -10.61 -21.68 21.09
N SER A 281 -11.80 -21.83 20.54
CA SER A 281 -13.08 -21.67 21.26
C SER A 281 -13.85 -22.98 21.22
N GLY A 282 -14.18 -23.52 22.37
CA GLY A 282 -15.00 -24.73 22.49
C GLY A 282 -14.35 -25.97 21.84
N ASN A 283 -14.87 -26.43 20.71
CA ASN A 283 -14.39 -27.60 19.99
C ASN A 283 -13.15 -27.29 19.08
N THR A 284 -12.30 -26.38 19.49
CA THR A 284 -11.08 -26.01 18.78
C THR A 284 -11.36 -25.36 17.42
N VAL A 285 -11.82 -24.13 17.44
CA VAL A 285 -12.03 -23.30 16.25
C VAL A 285 -10.85 -22.36 16.09
N TYR A 286 -10.20 -22.39 14.92
CA TYR A 286 -9.14 -21.46 14.53
C TYR A 286 -9.66 -20.57 13.40
N GLY A 287 -8.98 -19.45 13.13
CA GLY A 287 -9.29 -18.55 12.04
C GLY A 287 -9.47 -17.10 12.48
N HIS A 288 -9.32 -16.82 13.78
CA HIS A 288 -9.50 -15.49 14.33
C HIS A 288 -8.48 -14.50 13.73
N SER A 289 -7.20 -14.82 13.79
CA SER A 289 -6.14 -13.98 13.22
C SER A 289 -6.30 -13.75 11.72
N TYR A 290 -6.76 -14.79 10.98
CA TYR A 290 -7.05 -14.64 9.55
C TYR A 290 -8.18 -13.62 9.32
N ASN A 291 -9.27 -13.72 10.09
CA ASN A 291 -10.44 -12.86 9.92
C ASN A 291 -10.09 -11.41 10.25
N GLU A 292 -9.37 -11.18 11.34
CA GLU A 292 -8.89 -9.85 11.72
C GLU A 292 -7.97 -9.22 10.66
N ILE A 293 -7.02 -9.99 10.09
CA ILE A 293 -6.02 -9.46 9.17
C ILE A 293 -6.56 -9.35 7.74
N PHE A 294 -7.20 -10.41 7.22
CA PHE A 294 -7.58 -10.51 5.81
C PHE A 294 -9.09 -10.40 5.58
N GLY A 295 -9.89 -10.65 6.60
CA GLY A 295 -11.33 -10.49 6.60
C GLY A 295 -11.71 -9.02 6.81
N ASP A 296 -11.52 -8.53 8.01
CA ASP A 296 -11.91 -7.17 8.39
C ASP A 296 -10.89 -6.12 7.95
N GLY A 297 -9.59 -6.45 8.01
CA GLY A 297 -8.51 -5.51 7.76
C GLY A 297 -8.33 -4.47 8.87
N ASN A 298 -7.40 -3.55 8.70
CA ASN A 298 -7.07 -2.50 9.70
C ASN A 298 -6.85 -3.07 11.10
N SER A 299 -6.28 -4.28 11.16
CA SER A 299 -6.08 -5.03 12.39
C SER A 299 -5.00 -4.41 13.27
N PHE A 300 -4.87 -4.92 14.51
CA PHE A 300 -3.76 -4.53 15.38
C PHE A 300 -2.39 -4.70 14.70
N GLU A 301 -2.21 -5.73 13.88
CA GLU A 301 -0.94 -5.98 13.17
C GLU A 301 -0.71 -5.07 11.96
N SER A 302 -1.72 -4.38 11.45
CA SER A 302 -1.60 -3.51 10.28
C SER A 302 -0.66 -2.33 10.55
N LEU A 303 0.22 -2.03 9.59
CA LEU A 303 1.10 -0.86 9.61
C LEU A 303 0.72 0.13 8.50
N PHE A 304 0.42 -0.39 7.31
CA PHE A 304 -0.14 0.40 6.21
C PHE A 304 -0.88 -0.50 5.22
N GLU A 305 -2.11 -0.13 4.88
CA GLU A 305 -2.95 -0.79 3.88
C GLU A 305 -3.92 0.21 3.23
N LEU A 306 -4.37 -0.04 2.00
CA LEU A 306 -5.47 0.71 1.40
C LEU A 306 -6.79 0.13 1.89
N TYR A 307 -7.68 1.00 2.31
CA TYR A 307 -8.97 0.64 2.88
C TYR A 307 -10.06 0.59 1.81
N PHE A 308 -10.80 -0.51 1.80
CA PHE A 308 -11.96 -0.69 0.92
C PHE A 308 -13.19 -1.04 1.76
N GLU A 309 -14.32 -0.51 1.35
CA GLU A 309 -15.59 -0.73 2.00
C GLU A 309 -16.65 -1.10 0.97
N SER A 310 -17.53 -2.04 1.32
CA SER A 310 -18.57 -2.58 0.44
C SER A 310 -19.49 -1.52 -0.18
N ASN A 311 -19.62 -0.36 0.47
CA ASN A 311 -20.43 0.77 0.02
C ASN A 311 -19.70 1.77 -0.88
N GLN A 312 -18.39 1.64 -1.02
CA GLN A 312 -17.57 2.54 -1.84
C GLN A 312 -17.76 2.27 -3.32
N ARG A 313 -17.52 3.30 -4.13
CA ARG A 313 -17.53 3.17 -5.60
C ARG A 313 -16.32 2.40 -6.11
N GLN A 314 -15.21 2.51 -5.42
CA GLN A 314 -13.94 1.90 -5.78
C GLN A 314 -13.73 0.66 -4.90
N LEU A 315 -13.52 -0.47 -5.54
CA LEU A 315 -13.36 -1.78 -4.91
C LEU A 315 -11.98 -2.34 -5.23
N ASN A 316 -11.52 -3.27 -4.42
CA ASN A 316 -10.26 -3.98 -4.65
C ASN A 316 -10.45 -5.05 -5.74
N THR A 317 -10.39 -4.61 -6.99
CA THR A 317 -10.57 -5.48 -8.16
C THR A 317 -9.48 -6.56 -8.29
N TRP A 318 -8.34 -6.39 -7.61
CA TRP A 318 -7.29 -7.39 -7.52
C TRP A 318 -7.83 -8.71 -6.96
N VAL A 319 -8.61 -8.64 -5.88
CA VAL A 319 -9.17 -9.84 -5.24
C VAL A 319 -10.11 -10.58 -6.19
N GLY A 320 -11.06 -9.89 -6.80
CA GLY A 320 -12.06 -10.51 -7.68
C GLY A 320 -11.47 -11.12 -8.95
N LYS A 321 -10.40 -10.54 -9.49
CA LYS A 321 -9.79 -11.03 -10.73
C LYS A 321 -8.78 -12.16 -10.49
N TYR A 322 -8.05 -12.13 -9.40
CA TYR A 322 -6.87 -12.97 -9.24
C TYR A 322 -7.05 -14.07 -8.20
N TYR A 323 -7.79 -13.82 -7.13
CA TYR A 323 -8.03 -14.81 -6.07
C TYR A 323 -9.35 -15.57 -6.27
N GLY A 324 -9.42 -16.75 -5.71
CA GLY A 324 -10.63 -17.60 -5.79
C GLY A 324 -10.73 -18.41 -7.09
N GLY A 325 -11.72 -19.29 -7.12
CA GLY A 325 -12.03 -20.11 -8.29
C GLY A 325 -12.82 -19.35 -9.36
N ASN A 326 -12.95 -19.95 -10.53
CA ASN A 326 -13.78 -19.41 -11.59
C ASN A 326 -15.27 -19.60 -11.23
N ASN A 327 -15.87 -18.64 -10.61
CA ASN A 327 -17.30 -18.57 -10.28
C ASN A 327 -17.91 -17.24 -10.77
N ASN A 328 -19.16 -16.97 -10.42
CA ASN A 328 -19.87 -15.78 -10.90
C ASN A 328 -19.22 -14.43 -10.50
N ASN A 329 -18.33 -14.43 -9.50
CA ASN A 329 -17.72 -13.22 -8.95
C ASN A 329 -16.22 -13.13 -9.17
N THR A 330 -15.57 -14.23 -9.64
CA THR A 330 -14.11 -14.26 -9.82
C THR A 330 -13.74 -14.78 -11.21
N ILE A 331 -12.66 -14.25 -11.77
CA ILE A 331 -12.14 -14.68 -13.08
C ILE A 331 -11.22 -15.90 -12.94
N GLY A 332 -10.57 -16.04 -11.77
CA GLY A 332 -9.69 -17.17 -11.50
C GLY A 332 -8.38 -17.13 -12.29
N HIS A 333 -7.73 -15.97 -12.37
CA HIS A 333 -6.45 -15.84 -13.07
C HIS A 333 -5.32 -16.64 -12.42
N LEU A 334 -5.39 -16.83 -11.09
CA LEU A 334 -4.36 -17.53 -10.32
C LEU A 334 -4.83 -18.92 -9.87
N GLY A 335 -3.90 -19.86 -9.89
CA GLY A 335 -4.06 -21.20 -9.36
C GLY A 335 -2.91 -21.57 -8.43
N ALA A 336 -3.14 -22.54 -7.55
CA ALA A 336 -2.10 -23.14 -6.73
C ALA A 336 -1.35 -24.22 -7.51
N PRO A 337 0.00 -24.26 -7.45
CA PRO A 337 0.80 -25.30 -8.08
C PRO A 337 0.48 -26.70 -7.57
N ASP A 338 0.78 -27.71 -8.39
CA ASP A 338 0.43 -29.10 -8.06
C ASP A 338 1.18 -29.67 -6.85
N PHE A 339 2.36 -29.16 -6.55
CA PHE A 339 3.12 -29.57 -5.36
C PHE A 339 2.44 -29.10 -4.06
N LEU A 340 1.85 -27.93 -4.04
CA LEU A 340 1.02 -27.45 -2.92
C LEU A 340 -0.28 -28.25 -2.79
N ARG A 341 -0.83 -28.67 -3.93
CA ARG A 341 -2.05 -29.45 -4.01
C ARG A 341 -1.93 -30.84 -3.38
N GLN A 342 -0.82 -31.54 -3.63
CA GLN A 342 -0.60 -32.90 -3.10
C GLN A 342 -0.60 -32.89 -1.57
N ASP A 343 -0.30 -31.77 -0.98
CA ASP A 343 -0.10 -31.59 0.44
C ASP A 343 -1.39 -31.29 1.20
N VAL A 344 -2.33 -30.62 0.57
CA VAL A 344 -3.67 -30.36 1.16
C VAL A 344 -4.54 -31.63 1.10
N ALA A 345 -4.27 -32.52 0.16
CA ALA A 345 -5.17 -33.61 -0.11
C ALA A 345 -4.92 -34.86 0.74
N ILE A 346 -3.69 -35.34 0.96
CA ILE A 346 -3.52 -36.63 1.68
C ILE A 346 -2.04 -36.99 1.95
N GLY A 347 -1.56 -36.86 3.12
CA GLY A 347 -0.66 -37.78 3.80
C GLY A 347 0.76 -37.87 3.39
N THR A 348 1.73 -38.10 3.59
CA THR A 348 3.06 -38.68 3.81
C THR A 348 4.28 -37.89 3.35
N ASN A 349 4.17 -36.90 2.43
CA ASN A 349 5.29 -36.02 2.05
C ASN A 349 4.82 -34.58 1.81
N THR A 350 4.21 -33.96 2.82
CA THR A 350 3.46 -32.72 2.66
C THR A 350 4.24 -31.54 3.20
N LEU A 351 4.23 -30.42 2.45
CA LEU A 351 4.76 -29.15 2.90
C LEU A 351 4.10 -28.72 4.22
N PHE A 352 2.78 -28.91 4.31
CA PHE A 352 1.99 -28.65 5.50
C PHE A 352 1.55 -29.97 6.18
N LYS A 353 1.59 -30.01 7.50
CA LYS A 353 0.96 -31.11 8.27
C LYS A 353 -0.56 -30.96 8.19
N LYS A 354 -1.31 -32.08 8.32
CA LYS A 354 -2.78 -32.09 8.29
C LYS A 354 -3.46 -31.14 9.29
N ILE A 355 -2.80 -30.82 10.38
CA ILE A 355 -3.28 -29.89 11.41
C ILE A 355 -2.81 -28.44 11.19
N ASP A 356 -2.01 -28.16 10.16
CA ASP A 356 -1.49 -26.83 9.87
C ASP A 356 -2.59 -25.98 9.24
N GLY A 357 -3.14 -25.02 9.99
CA GLY A 357 -4.19 -24.11 9.53
C GLY A 357 -3.78 -23.29 8.30
N ARG A 358 -2.48 -23.05 8.10
CA ARG A 358 -1.96 -22.27 6.95
C ARG A 358 -2.30 -22.93 5.62
N ALA A 359 -2.30 -24.25 5.54
CA ALA A 359 -2.68 -24.96 4.32
C ALA A 359 -4.12 -24.61 3.89
N TYR A 360 -5.03 -24.57 4.85
CA TYR A 360 -6.45 -24.29 4.61
C TYR A 360 -6.72 -22.80 4.43
N ALA A 361 -5.97 -21.94 5.12
CA ALA A 361 -6.07 -20.49 4.97
C ALA A 361 -5.50 -20.00 3.63
N SER A 362 -4.50 -20.69 3.09
CA SER A 362 -3.79 -20.25 1.87
C SER A 362 -4.37 -20.83 0.59
N ILE A 363 -4.91 -22.07 0.62
CA ILE A 363 -5.31 -22.82 -0.58
C ILE A 363 -6.73 -23.35 -0.42
N ALA A 364 -7.53 -23.18 -1.46
CA ALA A 364 -8.86 -23.78 -1.57
C ALA A 364 -8.93 -24.76 -2.73
N MET A 365 -9.82 -25.74 -2.60
CA MET A 365 -10.21 -26.64 -3.68
C MET A 365 -11.68 -26.41 -4.03
N GLU A 366 -11.95 -26.11 -5.28
CA GLU A 366 -13.28 -25.98 -5.83
C GLU A 366 -13.33 -26.62 -7.21
N ASN A 367 -14.32 -27.47 -7.46
CA ASN A 367 -14.50 -28.17 -8.74
C ASN A 367 -13.21 -28.83 -9.28
N GLN A 368 -12.45 -29.46 -8.42
CA GLN A 368 -11.15 -30.11 -8.71
C GLN A 368 -10.03 -29.13 -9.11
N SER A 369 -10.25 -27.84 -8.98
CA SER A 369 -9.24 -26.82 -9.17
C SER A 369 -8.77 -26.27 -7.83
N TYR A 370 -7.46 -25.97 -7.74
CA TYR A 370 -6.86 -25.39 -6.56
C TYR A 370 -6.46 -23.94 -6.86
N TYR A 371 -6.81 -23.04 -5.97
CA TYR A 371 -6.55 -21.62 -6.10
C TYR A 371 -6.10 -21.01 -4.79
N PRO A 372 -5.35 -19.88 -4.82
CA PRO A 372 -4.99 -19.16 -3.62
C PRO A 372 -6.24 -18.55 -2.98
N ARG A 373 -6.32 -18.65 -1.66
CA ARG A 373 -7.52 -18.27 -0.90
C ARG A 373 -7.41 -16.92 -0.21
N LYS A 374 -6.20 -16.44 0.06
CA LYS A 374 -5.91 -15.14 0.70
C LYS A 374 -6.84 -14.06 0.14
N PHE A 375 -7.46 -13.26 0.99
CA PHE A 375 -8.45 -12.22 0.64
C PHE A 375 -9.81 -12.69 0.06
N TYR A 376 -9.92 -13.92 -0.43
CA TYR A 376 -11.16 -14.41 -1.05
C TYR A 376 -12.28 -14.65 -0.05
N TYR A 377 -11.95 -15.06 1.17
CA TYR A 377 -12.92 -15.26 2.24
C TYR A 377 -12.93 -14.06 3.18
N GLU A 378 -14.14 -13.61 3.50
CA GLU A 378 -14.40 -12.61 4.54
C GLU A 378 -14.26 -13.21 5.93
N TYR A 379 -14.71 -14.46 6.08
CA TYR A 379 -14.69 -15.17 7.34
C TYR A 379 -14.30 -16.64 7.13
N VAL A 380 -13.40 -17.15 7.97
CA VAL A 380 -13.02 -18.57 7.98
C VAL A 380 -13.03 -19.11 9.41
N THR A 381 -13.36 -20.41 9.52
CA THR A 381 -13.19 -21.18 10.75
C THR A 381 -12.57 -22.52 10.44
N PHE A 382 -11.72 -23.00 11.33
CA PHE A 382 -11.10 -24.32 11.26
C PHE A 382 -11.48 -25.11 12.50
N ASN A 383 -12.17 -26.23 12.34
CA ASN A 383 -12.56 -27.14 13.41
C ASN A 383 -11.67 -28.38 13.41
N THR A 384 -11.15 -28.75 14.55
CA THR A 384 -10.57 -30.09 14.74
C THR A 384 -11.59 -30.97 15.41
N GLN A 385 -11.97 -32.08 14.80
CA GLN A 385 -12.87 -33.06 15.45
C GLN A 385 -12.14 -33.91 16.49
N SER A 386 -10.83 -33.89 16.52
CA SER A 386 -10.00 -34.61 17.49
C SER A 386 -8.57 -34.01 17.45
N VAL A 387 -7.97 -33.77 18.62
CA VAL A 387 -6.63 -33.23 18.80
C VAL A 387 -5.54 -34.31 18.64
N THR A 388 -5.72 -35.29 17.78
CA THR A 388 -4.65 -36.21 17.45
C THR A 388 -3.88 -35.71 16.23
N ALA A 389 -2.57 -35.94 16.19
CA ALA A 389 -1.67 -35.50 15.12
C ALA A 389 -2.07 -35.96 13.70
N GLU A 390 -3.09 -36.82 13.60
CA GLU A 390 -3.61 -37.39 12.35
C GLU A 390 -4.97 -36.79 11.94
N SER A 391 -5.61 -35.97 12.78
CA SER A 391 -6.91 -35.37 12.46
C SER A 391 -6.75 -34.26 11.41
N SER A 392 -7.60 -34.28 10.41
CA SER A 392 -7.70 -33.19 9.44
C SER A 392 -8.54 -32.06 10.02
N LEU A 393 -8.15 -30.82 9.74
CA LEU A 393 -8.98 -29.66 10.02
C LEU A 393 -10.20 -29.65 9.07
N ALA A 394 -11.39 -29.42 9.63
CA ALA A 394 -12.57 -29.14 8.84
C ALA A 394 -12.64 -27.62 8.62
N PHE A 395 -12.65 -27.21 7.36
CA PHE A 395 -12.75 -25.82 6.96
C PHE A 395 -14.20 -25.42 6.75
N SER A 396 -14.58 -24.27 7.25
CA SER A 396 -15.79 -23.54 6.88
C SER A 396 -15.42 -22.07 6.63
N GLY A 397 -15.98 -21.47 5.60
CA GLY A 397 -15.69 -20.08 5.27
C GLY A 397 -16.81 -19.44 4.46
N SER A 398 -16.97 -18.15 4.63
CA SER A 398 -17.86 -17.31 3.82
C SER A 398 -17.03 -16.55 2.80
N SER A 399 -17.29 -16.78 1.51
CA SER A 399 -16.68 -15.98 0.44
C SER A 399 -17.21 -14.56 0.49
N ARG A 400 -16.38 -13.60 0.11
CA ARG A 400 -16.79 -12.19 -0.01
C ARG A 400 -17.89 -12.04 -1.04
N SER A 401 -18.90 -11.29 -0.68
CA SER A 401 -19.97 -10.91 -1.61
C SER A 401 -19.55 -9.75 -2.53
N ARG A 402 -18.53 -8.99 -2.13
CA ARG A 402 -17.98 -7.83 -2.84
C ARG A 402 -16.45 -7.80 -2.71
N GLU A 403 -15.81 -7.00 -3.56
CA GLU A 403 -14.36 -6.84 -3.62
C GLU A 403 -13.91 -5.74 -2.63
N ASP A 404 -14.13 -5.95 -1.33
CA ASP A 404 -13.89 -4.99 -0.25
C ASP A 404 -12.74 -5.38 0.69
N ALA A 405 -11.92 -6.35 0.32
CA ALA A 405 -10.71 -6.67 1.09
C ALA A 405 -9.67 -5.55 0.97
N ASN A 406 -9.04 -5.19 2.07
CA ASN A 406 -7.96 -4.21 2.06
C ASN A 406 -6.74 -4.70 1.28
N PHE A 407 -6.00 -3.76 0.68
CA PHE A 407 -4.72 -4.07 0.06
C PHE A 407 -3.59 -3.77 1.05
N ILE A 408 -2.98 -4.81 1.60
CA ILE A 408 -1.98 -4.71 2.68
C ILE A 408 -0.60 -4.46 2.06
N PHE A 409 0.05 -3.34 2.43
CA PHE A 409 1.45 -3.06 2.09
C PHE A 409 2.40 -3.63 3.14
N TYR A 410 2.16 -3.28 4.40
CA TYR A 410 3.00 -3.68 5.52
C TYR A 410 2.17 -4.04 6.76
N ARG A 411 2.57 -5.11 7.40
CA ARG A 411 2.05 -5.55 8.70
C ARG A 411 3.18 -5.96 9.63
N LEU A 412 2.86 -6.20 10.89
CA LEU A 412 3.85 -6.53 11.93
C LEU A 412 4.77 -7.70 11.55
N SER A 413 4.22 -8.73 10.91
CA SER A 413 5.01 -9.89 10.45
C SER A 413 6.06 -9.51 9.41
N ASP A 414 5.84 -8.47 8.58
CA ASP A 414 6.84 -8.01 7.62
C ASP A 414 8.04 -7.39 8.35
N ALA A 415 7.81 -6.59 9.40
CA ALA A 415 8.88 -6.03 10.22
C ALA A 415 9.70 -7.13 10.92
N ILE A 416 9.03 -8.18 11.43
CA ILE A 416 9.70 -9.33 12.06
C ILE A 416 10.58 -10.07 11.03
N LEU A 417 10.05 -10.34 9.83
CA LEU A 417 10.76 -11.06 8.79
C LEU A 417 11.92 -10.24 8.21
N MET A 418 11.74 -8.94 7.98
CA MET A 418 12.81 -8.04 7.53
C MET A 418 13.94 -7.97 8.56
N LYS A 419 13.59 -7.88 9.86
CA LYS A 419 14.60 -7.93 10.94
C LYS A 419 15.36 -9.25 10.95
N ALA A 420 14.67 -10.39 10.83
CA ALA A 420 15.27 -11.71 10.78
C ALA A 420 16.25 -11.84 9.61
N GLU A 421 15.84 -11.41 8.41
CA GLU A 421 16.68 -11.40 7.22
C GLU A 421 17.93 -10.53 7.43
N ALA A 422 17.74 -9.29 7.90
CA ALA A 422 18.85 -8.37 8.15
C ALA A 422 19.85 -8.91 9.19
N LEU A 423 19.38 -9.57 10.26
CA LEU A 423 20.23 -10.23 11.25
C LEU A 423 21.06 -11.35 10.64
N ILE A 424 20.46 -12.20 9.80
CA ILE A 424 21.14 -13.28 9.09
C ILE A 424 22.19 -12.71 8.14
N GLN A 425 21.84 -11.72 7.33
CA GLN A 425 22.73 -11.09 6.36
C GLN A 425 23.90 -10.35 7.03
N ARG A 426 23.65 -9.73 8.19
CA ARG A 426 24.70 -9.09 8.99
C ARG A 426 25.72 -10.10 9.56
N GLY A 427 25.39 -11.39 9.55
CA GLY A 427 26.27 -12.46 10.02
C GLY A 427 26.33 -12.58 11.55
N THR A 428 25.25 -12.21 12.26
CA THR A 428 25.09 -12.39 13.70
C THR A 428 24.72 -13.83 14.08
N VAL A 429 25.42 -14.79 13.52
CA VAL A 429 25.42 -16.19 13.96
C VAL A 429 26.71 -16.44 14.73
N ASP A 430 26.63 -17.11 15.87
CA ASP A 430 27.80 -17.54 16.58
C ASP A 430 28.55 -18.66 15.81
N THR A 431 29.73 -19.03 16.30
CA THR A 431 30.55 -20.11 15.69
C THR A 431 29.88 -21.48 15.72
N SER A 432 28.78 -21.66 16.44
CA SER A 432 27.94 -22.87 16.45
C SER A 432 26.84 -22.84 15.37
N GLY A 433 26.70 -21.75 14.65
CA GLY A 433 25.67 -21.58 13.61
C GLY A 433 24.29 -21.19 14.17
N VAL A 434 24.22 -20.86 15.46
CA VAL A 434 22.99 -20.38 16.09
C VAL A 434 22.98 -18.86 16.08
N ALA A 435 21.90 -18.25 15.55
CA ALA A 435 21.74 -16.80 15.60
C ALA A 435 21.60 -16.33 17.05
N VAL A 436 22.55 -15.51 17.50
CA VAL A 436 22.61 -15.05 18.91
C VAL A 436 21.42 -14.17 19.28
N ASP A 437 20.80 -13.50 18.33
CA ASP A 437 19.70 -12.54 18.56
C ASP A 437 18.29 -13.11 18.31
N TYR A 438 18.13 -14.40 17.94
CA TYR A 438 16.83 -15.04 17.78
C TYR A 438 16.08 -15.30 19.10
N GLN A 439 16.69 -15.02 20.24
CA GLN A 439 16.08 -15.22 21.55
C GLN A 439 15.58 -13.94 22.21
N ARG A 440 15.39 -12.87 21.43
CA ARG A 440 14.80 -11.63 21.93
C ARG A 440 13.57 -11.23 21.15
#